data_6bac86818dde2d18aa0cb75133826b6e
#
_entry.id   6bac86818dde2d18aa0cb75133826b6e
#
_cell.length_a   1.000
_cell.length_b   1.000
_cell.length_c   1.000
_cell.angle_alpha   90.00
_cell.angle_beta   90.00
_cell.angle_gamma   90.00
#
_symmetry.space_group_name_H-M   'P 1'
#
loop_
_entity.id
_entity.type
_entity.pdbx_description
1 polymer ?
#
loop_
_entity_poly.entity_id
_entity_poly.type
_entity_poly.pdbx_seq_one_letter_code
_entity_poly.pdbx_strand_id
1 'polypeptide(L)'
;GHATECVWKDDQWGDLPQADRAAIKARQGVSLPNMEPLAVTDSDMIQIPQDAIATGEIMIRGNSVMKGYYKNPRATAEAFRGGYFHSGDIALQHPDGYIQIADRAKDIIISGGENISSVEVEGALMHHPAVLLCAVVAKPDPKWGEVPCAFIELKPGVEASEDDLIAFARQRLAGFKTPKRVVFQDLPKTSTGKIQKFELRKIAVAL
;
A
#
# COMPACT_ATOMS: atom_id res chain seq x y z
N GLY A 1 6.45 -10.00 -15.77
CA GLY A 1 5.51 -11.05 -15.34
C GLY A 1 5.20 -10.90 -13.85
N HIS A 2 4.19 -11.61 -13.36
CA HIS A 2 3.92 -11.64 -11.92
C HIS A 2 4.93 -12.56 -11.22
N ALA A 3 5.19 -12.27 -9.95
CA ALA A 3 6.19 -12.97 -9.16
C ALA A 3 5.56 -13.91 -8.11
N THR A 4 4.29 -13.69 -7.79
CA THR A 4 3.55 -14.39 -6.74
C THR A 4 2.19 -14.87 -7.23
N GLU A 5 1.64 -15.84 -6.52
CA GLU A 5 0.29 -16.35 -6.70
C GLU A 5 -0.34 -16.67 -5.34
N CYS A 6 -1.57 -16.25 -5.12
CA CYS A 6 -2.36 -16.65 -3.97
C CYS A 6 -2.97 -18.03 -4.23
N VAL A 7 -2.22 -19.07 -3.93
CA VAL A 7 -2.69 -20.45 -4.06
C VAL A 7 -3.74 -20.73 -2.99
N TRP A 8 -4.98 -20.97 -3.41
CA TRP A 8 -6.07 -21.27 -2.49
C TRP A 8 -5.95 -22.70 -1.94
N LYS A 9 -6.07 -22.86 -0.61
CA LYS A 9 -6.03 -24.15 0.09
C LYS A 9 -7.44 -24.45 0.62
N ASP A 10 -8.23 -25.15 -0.18
CA ASP A 10 -9.64 -25.39 0.11
C ASP A 10 -9.86 -26.23 1.37
N ASP A 11 -8.97 -27.17 1.62
CA ASP A 11 -8.92 -28.01 2.84
C ASP A 11 -8.68 -27.23 4.13
N GLN A 12 -8.05 -26.06 4.06
CA GLN A 12 -7.74 -25.23 5.22
C GLN A 12 -8.69 -24.02 5.35
N TRP A 13 -9.15 -23.48 4.23
CA TRP A 13 -9.83 -22.17 4.19
C TRP A 13 -11.25 -22.21 3.61
N GLY A 14 -11.67 -23.36 3.05
CA GLY A 14 -12.96 -23.47 2.37
C GLY A 14 -14.16 -23.19 3.27
N ASP A 15 -14.10 -23.63 4.52
CA ASP A 15 -15.19 -23.52 5.50
C ASP A 15 -15.12 -22.24 6.37
N LEU A 16 -14.11 -21.39 6.14
CA LEU A 16 -14.00 -20.12 6.88
C LEU A 16 -15.14 -19.15 6.54
N PRO A 17 -15.50 -18.23 7.46
CA PRO A 17 -16.43 -17.13 7.18
C PRO A 17 -16.03 -16.34 5.92
N GLN A 18 -17.00 -15.77 5.22
CA GLN A 18 -16.77 -15.05 3.97
C GLN A 18 -15.73 -13.92 4.12
N ALA A 19 -15.77 -13.19 5.25
CA ALA A 19 -14.83 -12.10 5.52
C ALA A 19 -13.38 -12.60 5.64
N ASP A 20 -13.17 -13.74 6.32
CA ASP A 20 -11.84 -14.33 6.50
C ASP A 20 -11.31 -14.87 5.17
N ARG A 21 -12.17 -15.52 4.38
CA ARG A 21 -11.81 -15.96 3.02
C ARG A 21 -11.43 -14.78 2.13
N ALA A 22 -12.15 -13.67 2.22
CA ALA A 22 -11.85 -12.46 1.46
C ALA A 22 -10.49 -11.87 1.88
N ALA A 23 -10.19 -11.82 3.19
CA ALA A 23 -8.91 -11.35 3.71
C ALA A 23 -7.72 -12.21 3.22
N ILE A 24 -7.88 -13.55 3.19
CA ILE A 24 -6.85 -14.45 2.66
C ILE A 24 -6.67 -14.25 1.15
N LYS A 25 -7.76 -14.15 0.39
CA LYS A 25 -7.70 -13.93 -1.07
C LYS A 25 -7.12 -12.57 -1.47
N ALA A 26 -7.11 -11.61 -0.57
CA ALA A 26 -6.47 -10.30 -0.77
C ALA A 26 -4.94 -10.34 -0.66
N ARG A 27 -4.37 -11.43 -0.13
CA ARG A 27 -2.90 -11.61 -0.06
C ARG A 27 -2.35 -11.89 -1.46
N GLN A 28 -1.09 -11.49 -1.69
CA GLN A 28 -0.40 -11.73 -2.96
C GLN A 28 0.14 -13.16 -3.08
N GLY A 29 0.17 -13.89 -1.96
CA GLY A 29 0.50 -15.31 -1.93
C GLY A 29 1.99 -15.61 -1.81
N VAL A 30 2.42 -16.65 -2.49
CA VAL A 30 3.78 -17.20 -2.45
C VAL A 30 4.47 -17.09 -3.82
N SER A 31 5.79 -17.29 -3.85
CA SER A 31 6.60 -17.25 -5.08
C SER A 31 6.13 -18.25 -6.10
N LEU A 32 6.15 -17.86 -7.36
CA LEU A 32 5.96 -18.82 -8.47
C LEU A 32 7.14 -19.80 -8.58
N PRO A 33 6.94 -21.01 -9.13
CA PRO A 33 7.99 -22.02 -9.24
C PRO A 33 9.22 -21.61 -10.08
N ASN A 34 9.07 -20.63 -10.98
CA ASN A 34 10.16 -20.08 -11.81
C ASN A 34 10.88 -18.87 -11.18
N MET A 35 10.51 -18.53 -9.96
CA MET A 35 11.12 -17.47 -9.16
C MET A 35 11.86 -18.08 -7.98
N GLU A 36 12.91 -17.40 -7.49
CA GLU A 36 13.44 -17.71 -6.18
C GLU A 36 12.43 -17.33 -5.09
N PRO A 37 12.53 -17.92 -3.88
CA PRO A 37 11.69 -17.50 -2.77
C PRO A 37 11.79 -15.99 -2.56
N LEU A 38 10.66 -15.32 -2.47
CA LEU A 38 10.62 -13.88 -2.21
C LEU A 38 11.17 -13.61 -0.81
N ALA A 39 12.04 -12.62 -0.73
CA ALA A 39 12.46 -12.07 0.54
C ALA A 39 11.67 -10.77 0.80
N VAL A 40 11.23 -10.57 2.02
CA VAL A 40 10.73 -9.28 2.50
C VAL A 40 11.75 -8.78 3.50
N THR A 41 12.40 -7.64 3.21
CA THR A 41 13.57 -7.18 3.95
C THR A 41 13.42 -5.75 4.45
N ASP A 42 14.16 -5.44 5.52
CA ASP A 42 14.36 -4.06 5.96
C ASP A 42 15.34 -3.28 5.04
N SER A 43 15.67 -2.05 5.42
CA SER A 43 16.62 -1.19 4.68
C SER A 43 18.04 -1.75 4.56
N ASP A 44 18.43 -2.62 5.47
CA ASP A 44 19.75 -3.27 5.51
C ASP A 44 19.76 -4.61 4.77
N MET A 45 18.68 -4.93 4.07
CA MET A 45 18.44 -6.19 3.36
C MET A 45 18.41 -7.42 4.28
N ILE A 46 18.07 -7.22 5.56
CA ILE A 46 17.84 -8.31 6.51
C ILE A 46 16.37 -8.73 6.42
N GLN A 47 16.13 -10.04 6.31
CA GLN A 47 14.77 -10.57 6.22
C GLN A 47 13.98 -10.28 7.50
N ILE A 48 12.77 -9.75 7.34
CA ILE A 48 11.87 -9.47 8.46
C ILE A 48 11.24 -10.75 9.02
N PRO A 49 10.75 -10.73 10.28
CA PRO A 49 9.96 -11.84 10.84
C PRO A 49 8.70 -12.14 10.02
N GLN A 50 8.31 -13.43 9.97
CA GLN A 50 7.07 -13.88 9.34
C GLN A 50 5.92 -13.87 10.38
N ASP A 51 5.60 -12.72 10.91
CA ASP A 51 4.66 -12.53 12.03
C ASP A 51 3.37 -11.80 11.63
N ALA A 52 3.24 -11.47 10.33
CA ALA A 52 2.13 -10.66 9.81
C ALA A 52 2.04 -9.23 10.43
N ILE A 53 3.12 -8.74 11.03
CA ILE A 53 3.21 -7.43 11.69
C ILE A 53 4.35 -6.60 11.14
N ALA A 54 5.57 -7.16 11.14
CA ALA A 54 6.74 -6.49 10.61
C ALA A 54 6.58 -6.23 9.11
N THR A 55 7.03 -5.05 8.66
CA THR A 55 6.95 -4.67 7.25
C THR A 55 8.34 -4.45 6.67
N GLY A 56 8.49 -4.79 5.39
CA GLY A 56 9.72 -4.60 4.65
C GLY A 56 9.46 -4.50 3.15
N GLU A 57 10.50 -4.23 2.38
CA GLU A 57 10.42 -4.19 0.93
C GLU A 57 10.45 -5.61 0.34
N ILE A 58 9.59 -5.87 -0.66
CA ILE A 58 9.61 -7.12 -1.42
C ILE A 58 10.83 -7.12 -2.35
N MET A 59 11.72 -8.09 -2.13
CA MET A 59 12.91 -8.35 -2.95
C MET A 59 12.65 -9.51 -3.90
N ILE A 60 12.88 -9.30 -5.19
CA ILE A 60 12.54 -10.28 -6.22
C ILE A 60 13.80 -10.73 -6.96
N ARG A 61 13.97 -12.05 -7.11
CA ARG A 61 15.00 -12.64 -7.96
C ARG A 61 14.44 -13.84 -8.72
N GLY A 62 14.83 -14.00 -9.99
CA GLY A 62 14.39 -15.11 -10.82
C GLY A 62 14.37 -14.78 -12.30
N ASN A 63 14.04 -15.80 -13.10
CA ASN A 63 14.14 -15.75 -14.56
C ASN A 63 13.15 -14.78 -15.22
N SER A 64 12.06 -14.42 -14.53
CA SER A 64 11.04 -13.49 -15.05
C SER A 64 11.35 -12.02 -14.76
N VAL A 65 12.41 -11.74 -13.99
CA VAL A 65 12.81 -10.36 -13.67
C VAL A 65 13.49 -9.73 -14.90
N MET A 66 13.22 -8.46 -15.13
CA MET A 66 13.84 -7.70 -16.23
C MET A 66 15.37 -7.66 -16.08
N LYS A 67 16.09 -7.51 -17.21
CA LYS A 67 17.54 -7.30 -17.18
C LYS A 67 17.95 -5.90 -16.68
N GLY A 68 17.06 -4.94 -16.78
CA GLY A 68 17.30 -3.55 -16.37
C GLY A 68 16.45 -2.55 -17.13
N TYR A 69 16.61 -1.28 -16.80
CA TYR A 69 15.96 -0.16 -17.49
C TYR A 69 16.69 0.20 -18.78
N TYR A 70 15.95 0.34 -19.88
CA TYR A 70 16.51 0.63 -21.19
C TYR A 70 17.32 1.92 -21.18
N LYS A 71 18.59 1.83 -21.63
CA LYS A 71 19.56 2.96 -21.68
C LYS A 71 19.71 3.73 -20.35
N ASN A 72 19.42 3.11 -19.20
CA ASN A 72 19.55 3.74 -17.90
C ASN A 72 20.32 2.83 -16.92
N PRO A 73 21.65 2.75 -17.04
CA PRO A 73 22.49 1.88 -16.20
C PRO A 73 22.45 2.30 -14.71
N ARG A 74 22.32 3.60 -14.43
CA ARG A 74 22.25 4.11 -13.06
C ARG A 74 20.99 3.59 -12.34
N ALA A 75 19.81 3.80 -12.95
CA ALA A 75 18.56 3.29 -12.37
C ALA A 75 18.55 1.77 -12.29
N THR A 76 19.21 1.08 -13.24
CA THR A 76 19.36 -0.38 -13.20
C THR A 76 20.18 -0.82 -11.99
N ALA A 77 21.35 -0.21 -11.77
CA ALA A 77 22.23 -0.53 -10.65
C ALA A 77 21.52 -0.28 -9.30
N GLU A 78 20.77 0.80 -9.19
CA GLU A 78 19.98 1.13 -8.00
C GLU A 78 18.87 0.10 -7.75
N ALA A 79 18.10 -0.24 -8.79
CA ALA A 79 17.00 -1.20 -8.70
C ALA A 79 17.46 -2.65 -8.45
N PHE A 80 18.72 -2.98 -8.70
CA PHE A 80 19.28 -4.33 -8.51
C PHE A 80 20.37 -4.37 -7.42
N ARG A 81 20.36 -3.44 -6.49
CA ARG A 81 21.29 -3.42 -5.37
C ARG A 81 21.22 -4.76 -4.60
N GLY A 82 22.39 -5.29 -4.21
CA GLY A 82 22.48 -6.56 -3.48
C GLY A 82 22.07 -7.80 -4.29
N GLY A 83 21.87 -7.69 -5.62
CA GLY A 83 21.54 -8.82 -6.48
C GLY A 83 20.05 -9.18 -6.54
N TYR A 84 19.19 -8.38 -5.94
CA TYR A 84 17.73 -8.50 -5.99
C TYR A 84 17.10 -7.29 -6.67
N PHE A 85 16.01 -7.51 -7.36
CA PHE A 85 15.17 -6.41 -7.85
C PHE A 85 14.36 -5.84 -6.69
N HIS A 86 14.58 -4.58 -6.38
CA HIS A 86 13.82 -3.79 -5.42
C HIS A 86 12.49 -3.40 -6.04
N SER A 87 11.40 -3.98 -5.53
CA SER A 87 10.06 -3.78 -6.12
C SER A 87 9.49 -2.38 -5.82
N GLY A 88 9.91 -1.78 -4.72
CA GLY A 88 9.30 -0.58 -4.15
C GLY A 88 7.95 -0.84 -3.50
N ASP A 89 7.54 -2.10 -3.36
CA ASP A 89 6.32 -2.51 -2.66
C ASP A 89 6.68 -2.96 -1.24
N ILE A 90 6.04 -2.35 -0.25
CA ILE A 90 6.18 -2.71 1.17
C ILE A 90 5.13 -3.76 1.50
N ALA A 91 5.57 -4.83 2.14
CA ALA A 91 4.72 -5.95 2.51
C ALA A 91 5.02 -6.45 3.91
N LEU A 92 4.08 -7.20 4.45
CA LEU A 92 4.27 -8.09 5.59
C LEU A 92 4.28 -9.54 5.10
N GLN A 93 4.90 -10.43 5.87
CA GLN A 93 4.92 -11.85 5.58
C GLN A 93 4.19 -12.61 6.69
N HIS A 94 3.23 -13.44 6.29
CA HIS A 94 2.48 -14.29 7.20
C HIS A 94 3.28 -15.54 7.61
N PRO A 95 2.97 -16.17 8.76
CA PRO A 95 3.63 -17.40 9.20
C PRO A 95 3.53 -18.58 8.22
N ASP A 96 2.53 -18.56 7.34
CA ASP A 96 2.33 -19.55 6.29
C ASP A 96 3.14 -19.26 5.00
N GLY A 97 3.99 -18.21 5.04
CA GLY A 97 4.84 -17.79 3.93
C GLY A 97 4.16 -16.86 2.92
N TYR A 98 2.85 -16.63 3.04
CA TYR A 98 2.14 -15.71 2.15
C TYR A 98 2.53 -14.26 2.44
N ILE A 99 2.76 -13.49 1.40
CA ILE A 99 2.98 -12.05 1.51
C ILE A 99 1.68 -11.29 1.29
N GLN A 100 1.60 -10.14 1.96
CA GLN A 100 0.53 -9.18 1.78
C GLN A 100 1.12 -7.78 1.61
N ILE A 101 0.85 -7.14 0.47
CA ILE A 101 1.29 -5.77 0.21
C ILE A 101 0.55 -4.83 1.18
N ALA A 102 1.33 -4.06 1.92
CA ALA A 102 0.82 -3.02 2.82
C ALA A 102 0.72 -1.67 2.11
N ASP A 103 1.74 -1.30 1.32
CA ASP A 103 1.76 -0.05 0.55
C ASP A 103 2.93 -0.05 -0.45
N ARG A 104 3.09 1.07 -1.15
CA ARG A 104 4.29 1.43 -1.88
C ARG A 104 5.25 2.20 -0.99
N ALA A 105 6.56 1.94 -1.08
CA ALA A 105 7.57 2.66 -0.29
C ALA A 105 7.45 4.20 -0.41
N LYS A 106 7.18 4.69 -1.62
CA LYS A 106 6.99 6.13 -1.91
C LYS A 106 5.64 6.70 -1.45
N ASP A 107 4.69 5.85 -1.06
CA ASP A 107 3.34 6.24 -0.65
C ASP A 107 3.16 6.13 0.89
N ILE A 108 4.13 5.50 1.58
CA ILE A 108 4.20 5.53 3.05
C ILE A 108 4.31 6.98 3.52
N ILE A 109 3.53 7.33 4.52
CA ILE A 109 3.50 8.65 5.15
C ILE A 109 4.26 8.56 6.47
N ILE A 110 5.27 9.40 6.66
CA ILE A 110 6.11 9.39 7.87
C ILE A 110 5.67 10.52 8.80
N SER A 111 4.86 10.17 9.79
CA SER A 111 4.28 11.13 10.74
C SER A 111 4.86 10.97 12.13
N GLY A 112 5.66 11.93 12.57
CA GLY A 112 6.29 11.89 13.89
C GLY A 112 7.23 10.68 14.10
N GLY A 113 7.80 10.15 13.02
CA GLY A 113 8.66 8.96 13.05
C GLY A 113 7.91 7.63 12.87
N GLU A 114 6.58 7.66 12.82
CA GLU A 114 5.76 6.47 12.60
C GLU A 114 5.39 6.32 11.12
N ASN A 115 5.45 5.10 10.61
CA ASN A 115 5.06 4.77 9.25
C ASN A 115 3.54 4.53 9.17
N ILE A 116 2.88 5.27 8.28
CA ILE A 116 1.45 5.14 8.03
C ILE A 116 1.26 4.63 6.60
N SER A 117 0.57 3.49 6.45
CA SER A 117 0.15 3.00 5.14
C SER A 117 -0.99 3.86 4.60
N SER A 118 -0.80 4.42 3.41
CA SER A 118 -1.85 5.15 2.70
C SER A 118 -3.02 4.22 2.36
N VAL A 119 -2.74 2.95 2.04
CA VAL A 119 -3.75 1.92 1.72
C VAL A 119 -4.61 1.57 2.94
N GLU A 120 -4.03 1.51 4.14
CA GLU A 120 -4.77 1.28 5.38
C GLU A 120 -5.77 2.40 5.65
N VAL A 121 -5.34 3.65 5.46
CA VAL A 121 -6.21 4.82 5.64
C VAL A 121 -7.30 4.89 4.57
N GLU A 122 -6.96 4.62 3.32
CA GLU A 122 -7.91 4.51 2.21
C GLU A 122 -8.95 3.43 2.48
N GLY A 123 -8.51 2.25 2.92
CA GLY A 123 -9.38 1.13 3.28
C GLY A 123 -10.39 1.51 4.35
N ALA A 124 -9.96 2.20 5.40
CA ALA A 124 -10.85 2.67 6.46
C ALA A 124 -11.91 3.67 5.93
N LEU A 125 -11.49 4.64 5.10
CA LEU A 125 -12.39 5.66 4.54
C LEU A 125 -13.36 5.08 3.50
N MET A 126 -12.95 4.09 2.73
CA MET A 126 -13.81 3.41 1.74
C MET A 126 -15.02 2.70 2.36
N HIS A 127 -15.00 2.41 3.67
CA HIS A 127 -16.18 1.88 4.37
C HIS A 127 -17.24 2.94 4.67
N HIS A 128 -16.95 4.23 4.47
CA HIS A 128 -17.93 5.28 4.68
C HIS A 128 -18.99 5.26 3.56
N PRO A 129 -20.31 5.30 3.89
CA PRO A 129 -21.38 5.13 2.90
C PRO A 129 -21.38 6.17 1.78
N ALA A 130 -20.89 7.39 2.04
CA ALA A 130 -20.82 8.47 1.06
C ALA A 130 -19.61 8.38 0.12
N VAL A 131 -18.57 7.61 0.45
CA VAL A 131 -17.33 7.56 -0.33
C VAL A 131 -17.50 6.66 -1.55
N LEU A 132 -17.19 7.18 -2.71
CA LEU A 132 -17.09 6.43 -3.97
C LEU A 132 -15.66 5.94 -4.18
N LEU A 133 -14.69 6.86 -4.11
CA LEU A 133 -13.26 6.58 -4.24
C LEU A 133 -12.47 7.42 -3.24
N CYS A 134 -11.34 6.89 -2.81
CA CYS A 134 -10.43 7.54 -1.89
C CYS A 134 -8.99 7.38 -2.35
N ALA A 135 -8.19 8.41 -2.17
CA ALA A 135 -6.74 8.35 -2.28
C ALA A 135 -6.10 9.17 -1.16
N VAL A 136 -5.13 8.59 -0.48
CA VAL A 136 -4.43 9.24 0.63
C VAL A 136 -2.97 9.46 0.25
N VAL A 137 -2.47 10.66 0.53
CA VAL A 137 -1.08 11.05 0.29
C VAL A 137 -0.52 11.80 1.49
N ALA A 138 0.80 11.86 1.57
CA ALA A 138 1.49 12.69 2.55
C ALA A 138 1.23 14.18 2.25
N LYS A 139 0.89 14.93 3.30
CA LYS A 139 0.88 16.40 3.34
C LYS A 139 1.97 16.86 4.30
N PRO A 140 2.83 17.83 3.93
CA PRO A 140 3.80 18.41 4.85
C PRO A 140 3.12 19.01 6.10
N ASP A 141 3.72 18.75 7.26
CA ASP A 141 3.25 19.28 8.54
C ASP A 141 4.44 19.77 9.37
N PRO A 142 4.41 21.00 9.91
CA PRO A 142 5.53 21.60 10.63
C PRO A 142 5.87 20.88 11.95
N LYS A 143 4.91 20.16 12.54
CA LYS A 143 5.08 19.45 13.81
C LYS A 143 5.46 17.98 13.61
N TRP A 144 4.83 17.32 12.64
CA TRP A 144 4.91 15.88 12.47
C TRP A 144 5.76 15.44 11.27
N GLY A 145 6.30 16.41 10.50
CA GLY A 145 6.96 16.19 9.22
C GLY A 145 5.94 15.96 8.11
N GLU A 146 5.18 14.87 8.22
CA GLU A 146 4.08 14.57 7.30
C GLU A 146 2.82 14.16 8.09
N VAL A 147 1.66 14.36 7.46
CA VAL A 147 0.37 13.86 7.97
C VAL A 147 -0.48 13.33 6.81
N PRO A 148 -1.39 12.36 7.05
CA PRO A 148 -2.29 11.88 6.02
C PRO A 148 -3.26 12.97 5.56
N CYS A 149 -3.33 13.15 4.22
CA CYS A 149 -4.30 13.98 3.53
C CYS A 149 -5.13 13.10 2.60
N ALA A 150 -6.44 13.03 2.83
CA ALA A 150 -7.36 12.22 2.05
C ALA A 150 -8.01 13.04 0.95
N PHE A 151 -8.01 12.52 -0.27
CA PHE A 151 -8.74 13.04 -1.41
C PHE A 151 -9.93 12.11 -1.69
N ILE A 152 -11.12 12.66 -1.70
CA ILE A 152 -12.37 11.89 -1.70
C ILE A 152 -13.22 12.27 -2.90
N GLU A 153 -13.63 11.26 -3.65
CA GLU A 153 -14.71 11.34 -4.63
C GLU A 153 -15.97 10.79 -3.97
N LEU A 154 -17.02 11.62 -3.84
CA LEU A 154 -18.28 11.22 -3.23
C LEU A 154 -19.18 10.50 -4.24
N LYS A 155 -20.05 9.64 -3.74
CA LYS A 155 -21.11 9.03 -4.55
C LYS A 155 -22.06 10.13 -5.07
N PRO A 156 -22.65 9.95 -6.27
CA PRO A 156 -23.58 10.92 -6.82
C PRO A 156 -24.78 11.18 -5.88
N GLY A 157 -25.06 12.47 -5.64
CA GLY A 157 -26.20 12.90 -4.82
C GLY A 157 -26.04 12.68 -3.31
N VAL A 158 -24.83 12.35 -2.84
CA VAL A 158 -24.53 12.18 -1.41
C VAL A 158 -23.58 13.27 -0.95
N GLU A 159 -23.84 13.82 0.22
CA GLU A 159 -22.99 14.82 0.86
C GLU A 159 -22.32 14.25 2.10
N ALA A 160 -21.10 14.70 2.39
CA ALA A 160 -20.38 14.47 3.62
C ALA A 160 -19.44 15.64 3.89
N SER A 161 -19.19 15.94 5.14
CA SER A 161 -18.22 16.96 5.54
C SER A 161 -16.83 16.37 5.79
N GLU A 162 -15.81 17.23 5.81
CA GLU A 162 -14.46 16.84 6.21
C GLU A 162 -14.46 16.26 7.63
N ASP A 163 -15.15 16.92 8.56
CA ASP A 163 -15.22 16.49 9.96
C ASP A 163 -15.89 15.13 10.13
N ASP A 164 -16.93 14.83 9.35
CA ASP A 164 -17.61 13.51 9.35
C ASP A 164 -16.65 12.40 8.94
N LEU A 165 -15.88 12.60 7.88
CA LEU A 165 -14.93 11.60 7.39
C LEU A 165 -13.74 11.43 8.35
N ILE A 166 -13.24 12.52 8.95
CA ILE A 166 -12.18 12.46 9.96
C ILE A 166 -12.70 11.72 11.21
N ALA A 167 -13.90 12.02 11.68
CA ALA A 167 -14.51 11.34 12.82
C ALA A 167 -14.74 9.85 12.54
N PHE A 168 -15.20 9.52 11.34
CA PHE A 168 -15.39 8.14 10.91
C PHE A 168 -14.07 7.36 10.87
N ALA A 169 -13.00 7.95 10.31
CA ALA A 169 -11.67 7.36 10.28
C ALA A 169 -11.10 7.15 11.69
N ARG A 170 -11.30 8.13 12.59
CA ARG A 170 -10.82 8.06 13.99
C ARG A 170 -11.40 6.90 14.79
N GLN A 171 -12.59 6.42 14.45
CA GLN A 171 -13.21 5.25 15.08
C GLN A 171 -12.58 3.92 14.65
N ARG A 172 -11.81 3.92 13.56
CA ARG A 172 -11.27 2.73 12.89
C ARG A 172 -9.75 2.67 12.84
N LEU A 173 -9.11 3.80 13.01
CA LEU A 173 -7.65 3.95 12.90
C LEU A 173 -7.07 4.51 14.20
N ALA A 174 -5.80 4.19 14.46
CA ALA A 174 -5.04 4.86 15.50
C ALA A 174 -4.99 6.38 15.23
N GLY A 175 -4.98 7.19 16.30
CA GLY A 175 -5.12 8.64 16.19
C GLY A 175 -4.08 9.33 15.29
N PHE A 176 -2.85 8.81 15.24
CA PHE A 176 -1.79 9.34 14.37
C PHE A 176 -2.02 9.00 12.88
N LYS A 177 -2.74 7.91 12.56
CA LYS A 177 -3.11 7.49 11.21
C LYS A 177 -4.33 8.25 10.67
N THR A 178 -5.09 8.93 11.53
CA THR A 178 -6.30 9.66 11.12
C THR A 178 -5.92 10.84 10.22
N PRO A 179 -6.57 11.02 9.06
CA PRO A 179 -6.32 12.16 8.20
C PRO A 179 -6.46 13.49 8.93
N LYS A 180 -5.58 14.42 8.64
CA LYS A 180 -5.63 15.79 9.17
C LYS A 180 -6.29 16.77 8.20
N ARG A 181 -6.51 16.33 6.97
CA ARG A 181 -7.20 17.08 5.92
C ARG A 181 -7.97 16.14 5.02
N VAL A 182 -9.18 16.53 4.61
CA VAL A 182 -9.98 15.89 3.57
C VAL A 182 -10.29 16.89 2.48
N VAL A 183 -10.08 16.51 1.24
CA VAL A 183 -10.35 17.31 0.04
C VAL A 183 -11.33 16.58 -0.83
N PHE A 184 -12.46 17.21 -1.17
CA PHE A 184 -13.46 16.64 -2.06
C PHE A 184 -13.19 17.07 -3.50
N GLN A 185 -12.93 16.13 -4.37
CA GLN A 185 -12.73 16.35 -5.80
C GLN A 185 -12.80 15.04 -6.60
N ASP A 186 -12.94 15.15 -7.91
CA ASP A 186 -12.69 14.03 -8.81
C ASP A 186 -11.22 13.62 -8.75
N LEU A 187 -10.95 12.32 -8.66
CA LEU A 187 -9.58 11.82 -8.57
C LEU A 187 -8.96 11.67 -9.96
N PRO A 188 -7.74 12.24 -10.18
CA PRO A 188 -7.05 12.09 -11.45
C PRO A 188 -6.69 10.62 -11.70
N LYS A 189 -7.05 10.12 -12.88
CA LYS A 189 -6.87 8.72 -13.27
C LYS A 189 -6.07 8.63 -14.58
N THR A 190 -5.29 7.57 -14.72
CA THR A 190 -4.68 7.20 -16.00
C THR A 190 -5.76 6.69 -16.96
N SER A 191 -5.41 6.50 -18.24
CA SER A 191 -6.28 5.86 -19.23
C SER A 191 -6.71 4.43 -18.84
N THR A 192 -5.97 3.78 -17.94
CA THR A 192 -6.27 2.45 -17.40
C THR A 192 -7.07 2.51 -16.10
N GLY A 193 -7.51 3.70 -15.64
CA GLY A 193 -8.31 3.88 -14.42
C GLY A 193 -7.50 3.96 -13.11
N LYS A 194 -6.17 3.90 -13.16
CA LYS A 194 -5.33 3.98 -11.95
C LYS A 194 -5.22 5.41 -11.46
N ILE A 195 -5.46 5.64 -10.17
CA ILE A 195 -5.35 6.96 -9.54
C ILE A 195 -3.90 7.46 -9.59
N GLN A 196 -3.72 8.71 -10.00
CA GLN A 196 -2.42 9.37 -10.13
C GLN A 196 -2.06 10.12 -8.84
N LYS A 197 -1.64 9.38 -7.79
CA LYS A 197 -1.26 9.98 -6.49
C LYS A 197 -0.22 11.10 -6.60
N PHE A 198 0.65 11.07 -7.61
CA PHE A 198 1.66 12.12 -7.79
C PHE A 198 1.06 13.50 -8.07
N GLU A 199 -0.11 13.58 -8.75
CA GLU A 199 -0.83 14.85 -8.91
C GLU A 199 -1.44 15.31 -7.58
N LEU A 200 -2.02 14.38 -6.81
CA LEU A 200 -2.61 14.70 -5.51
C LEU A 200 -1.56 15.20 -4.50
N ARG A 201 -0.32 14.67 -4.56
CA ARG A 201 0.78 15.17 -3.73
C ARG A 201 1.12 16.64 -4.02
N LYS A 202 1.08 17.06 -5.30
CA LYS A 202 1.31 18.48 -5.65
C LYS A 202 0.25 19.37 -5.01
N ILE A 203 -1.01 18.94 -5.01
CA ILE A 203 -2.11 19.67 -4.36
C ILE A 203 -1.90 19.68 -2.85
N ALA A 204 -1.60 18.54 -2.24
CA ALA A 204 -1.41 18.43 -0.78
C ALA A 204 -0.29 19.33 -0.24
N VAL A 205 0.78 19.54 -1.01
CA VAL A 205 1.88 20.46 -0.65
C VAL A 205 1.43 21.93 -0.65
N ALA A 206 0.43 22.30 -1.44
CA ALA A 206 -0.08 23.66 -1.56
C ALA A 206 -1.17 24.01 -0.54
N LEU A 207 -1.68 23.04 0.24
CA LEU A 207 -2.69 23.20 1.28
C LEU A 207 -2.07 23.56 2.63
#